data_4b0d84cf547916bad19e74ff9f247c21
#
_entry.id   4b0d84cf547916bad19e74ff9f247c21
#
_cell.length_a   1.000
_cell.length_b   1.000
_cell.length_c   1.000
_cell.angle_alpha   90.00
_cell.angle_beta   90.00
_cell.angle_gamma   90.00
#
_symmetry.space_group_name_H-M   'P 1'
#
loop_
_entity.id
_entity.type
_entity.pdbx_description
1 polymer ?
#
loop_
_entity_poly.entity_id
_entity_poly.type
_entity_poly.pdbx_seq_one_letter_code
_entity_poly.pdbx_strand_id
1 'polypeptide(L)'
;GKILTKYFGQTLGLTIKSTAADFKTKADVESEKEILSILKVKLPQYNIHSEEEGKLDNGSEYTIIVGPLDGTNNFVMGIPNFSVSIAIIKNNETIAGVIYQPILNQTYFAEKEKGATLNGKKIKVNNIVDRNQITIAYNAGYKTARDCVARIINDLIKSKHKRIINNWSPSYDYCLLASGKIESIITDLGTEIYDYVAGKLIALEAGAKIMDINGKRKINNILDNFIVSNSERTNKYIFSIINPTEK
;
A
#
# COMPACT_ATOMS: atom_id res chain seq x y z
N GLY A 1 5.18 12.51 9.92
CA GLY A 1 4.05 12.38 10.83
C GLY A 1 3.64 13.68 11.53
N LYS A 2 4.58 14.41 12.13
CA LYS A 2 4.27 15.67 12.88
C LYS A 2 3.55 16.71 12.01
N ILE A 3 3.94 16.88 10.76
CA ILE A 3 3.28 17.79 9.81
C ILE A 3 1.84 17.34 9.57
N LEU A 4 1.62 16.06 9.31
CA LEU A 4 0.28 15.54 9.08
C LEU A 4 -0.62 15.73 10.29
N THR A 5 -0.15 15.40 11.49
CA THR A 5 -0.95 15.63 12.72
C THR A 5 -1.25 17.11 12.97
N LYS A 6 -0.34 18.02 12.58
CA LYS A 6 -0.57 19.48 12.68
C LYS A 6 -1.73 19.93 11.79
N TYR A 7 -1.85 19.38 10.57
CA TYR A 7 -2.87 19.80 9.60
C TYR A 7 -4.17 18.99 9.67
N PHE A 8 -4.16 17.82 10.30
CA PHE A 8 -5.33 16.95 10.41
C PHE A 8 -6.51 17.67 11.10
N GLY A 9 -7.68 17.60 10.50
CA GLY A 9 -8.89 18.28 10.99
C GLY A 9 -8.99 19.77 10.62
N GLN A 10 -8.06 20.30 9.82
CA GLN A 10 -8.13 21.67 9.30
C GLN A 10 -8.72 21.69 7.90
N THR A 11 -9.39 22.79 7.54
CA THR A 11 -9.81 23.04 6.16
C THR A 11 -8.60 23.41 5.32
N LEU A 12 -8.26 22.55 4.35
CA LEU A 12 -7.13 22.74 3.45
C LEU A 12 -7.63 22.98 2.02
N GLY A 13 -6.91 23.84 1.28
CA GLY A 13 -7.12 23.98 -0.15
C GLY A 13 -6.71 22.70 -0.90
N LEU A 14 -7.50 22.32 -1.90
CA LEU A 14 -7.26 21.12 -2.72
C LEU A 14 -6.69 21.53 -4.08
N THR A 15 -5.69 20.79 -4.57
CA THR A 15 -5.19 20.89 -5.93
C THR A 15 -5.44 19.56 -6.64
N ILE A 16 -6.35 19.55 -7.63
CA ILE A 16 -6.70 18.36 -8.40
C ILE A 16 -5.50 17.93 -9.25
N LYS A 17 -5.18 16.63 -9.26
CA LYS A 17 -4.13 16.01 -10.08
C LYS A 17 -4.72 15.45 -11.37
N SER A 18 -5.51 14.38 -11.31
CA SER A 18 -6.07 13.71 -12.49
C SER A 18 -7.60 13.63 -12.48
N THR A 19 -8.20 13.39 -11.32
CA THR A 19 -9.67 13.30 -11.15
C THR A 19 -10.11 14.07 -9.90
N ALA A 20 -11.41 14.25 -9.71
CA ALA A 20 -11.95 14.88 -8.50
C ALA A 20 -11.61 14.14 -7.21
N ALA A 21 -11.26 12.85 -7.29
CA ALA A 21 -10.83 12.03 -6.16
C ALA A 21 -9.30 11.94 -6.02
N ASP A 22 -8.55 12.42 -7.02
CA ASP A 22 -7.10 12.44 -7.06
C ASP A 22 -6.61 13.88 -6.95
N PHE A 23 -6.30 14.29 -5.74
CA PHE A 23 -5.86 15.64 -5.41
C PHE A 23 -4.76 15.61 -4.34
N LYS A 24 -4.09 16.74 -4.19
CA LYS A 24 -3.13 17.00 -3.12
C LYS A 24 -3.54 18.20 -2.28
N THR A 25 -3.02 18.24 -1.07
CA THR A 25 -3.20 19.35 -0.12
C THR A 25 -1.85 19.96 0.26
N LYS A 26 -1.91 21.05 0.99
CA LYS A 26 -0.71 21.64 1.61
C LYS A 26 0.01 20.66 2.55
N ALA A 27 -0.74 19.74 3.18
CA ALA A 27 -0.16 18.73 4.08
C ALA A 27 0.71 17.72 3.33
N ASP A 28 0.29 17.27 2.12
CA ASP A 28 1.07 16.40 1.24
C ASP A 28 2.42 17.07 0.90
N VAL A 29 2.34 18.29 0.37
CA VAL A 29 3.52 19.04 -0.09
C VAL A 29 4.51 19.32 1.05
N GLU A 30 4.03 19.78 2.23
CA GLU A 30 4.91 20.06 3.36
C GLU A 30 5.49 18.78 3.98
N SER A 31 4.71 17.69 4.02
CA SER A 31 5.18 16.37 4.46
C SER A 31 6.30 15.87 3.57
N GLU A 32 6.11 15.94 2.25
CA GLU A 32 7.13 15.53 1.28
C GLU A 32 8.39 16.37 1.40
N LYS A 33 8.25 17.70 1.43
CA LYS A 33 9.40 18.62 1.55
C LYS A 33 10.24 18.31 2.79
N GLU A 34 9.63 18.04 3.92
CA GLU A 34 10.33 17.66 5.15
C GLU A 34 11.06 16.32 4.99
N ILE A 35 10.41 15.30 4.43
CA ILE A 35 11.01 13.99 4.16
C ILE A 35 12.20 14.15 3.24
N LEU A 36 12.04 14.85 2.11
CA LEU A 36 13.08 15.03 1.12
C LEU A 36 14.26 15.85 1.68
N SER A 37 14.01 16.83 2.55
CA SER A 37 15.10 17.61 3.20
C SER A 37 16.02 16.71 4.02
N ILE A 38 15.44 15.72 4.72
CA ILE A 38 16.20 14.75 5.51
C ILE A 38 16.93 13.76 4.61
N LEU A 39 16.24 13.23 3.59
CA LEU A 39 16.81 12.22 2.69
C LEU A 39 17.97 12.77 1.86
N LYS A 40 17.84 13.98 1.31
CA LYS A 40 18.89 14.64 0.53
C LYS A 40 20.17 14.91 1.35
N VAL A 41 20.03 15.07 2.67
CA VAL A 41 21.20 15.24 3.57
C VAL A 41 21.79 13.90 4.01
N LYS A 42 20.95 12.92 4.34
CA LYS A 42 21.38 11.63 4.91
C LYS A 42 21.80 10.61 3.86
N LEU A 43 21.19 10.66 2.67
CA LEU A 43 21.35 9.70 1.59
C LEU A 43 21.47 10.43 0.23
N PRO A 44 22.41 11.40 0.09
CA PRO A 44 22.50 12.27 -1.08
C PRO A 44 22.81 11.52 -2.39
N GLN A 45 23.40 10.32 -2.28
CA GLN A 45 23.75 9.49 -3.43
C GLN A 45 22.60 8.63 -3.96
N TYR A 46 21.45 8.54 -3.26
CA TYR A 46 20.35 7.69 -3.70
C TYR A 46 19.45 8.43 -4.67
N ASN A 47 18.88 7.71 -5.63
CA ASN A 47 17.76 8.21 -6.42
C ASN A 47 16.54 8.36 -5.52
N ILE A 48 15.67 9.31 -5.86
CA ILE A 48 14.41 9.51 -5.15
C ILE A 48 13.27 9.48 -6.18
N HIS A 49 12.20 8.80 -5.87
CA HIS A 49 10.94 8.86 -6.58
C HIS A 49 9.84 9.16 -5.57
N SER A 50 9.37 10.39 -5.57
CA SER A 50 8.33 10.87 -4.65
C SER A 50 7.06 11.24 -5.40
N GLU A 51 5.97 11.30 -4.68
CA GLU A 51 4.63 11.46 -5.25
C GLU A 51 4.43 12.86 -5.86
N GLU A 52 4.89 13.91 -5.17
CA GLU A 52 4.59 15.30 -5.55
C GLU A 52 5.73 15.98 -6.34
N GLU A 53 6.99 15.77 -5.95
CA GLU A 53 8.17 16.31 -6.64
C GLU A 53 8.67 15.43 -7.79
N GLY A 54 8.22 14.16 -7.86
CA GLY A 54 8.58 13.24 -8.94
C GLY A 54 9.95 12.58 -8.73
N LYS A 55 10.75 12.48 -9.80
CA LYS A 55 11.99 11.69 -9.82
C LYS A 55 13.24 12.57 -9.77
N LEU A 56 14.17 12.22 -8.88
CA LEU A 56 15.54 12.71 -8.83
C LEU A 56 16.46 11.52 -9.11
N ASP A 57 17.22 11.58 -10.18
CA ASP A 57 18.17 10.54 -10.59
C ASP A 57 19.59 10.99 -10.27
N ASN A 58 20.27 10.27 -9.39
CA ASN A 58 21.67 10.48 -8.99
C ASN A 58 22.59 9.37 -9.52
N GLY A 59 22.13 8.55 -10.47
CA GLY A 59 22.88 7.42 -11.03
C GLY A 59 23.08 6.25 -10.07
N SER A 60 22.25 6.12 -9.04
CA SER A 60 22.37 5.10 -7.99
C SER A 60 21.67 3.80 -8.38
N GLU A 61 22.18 2.66 -7.90
CA GLU A 61 21.44 1.39 -7.91
C GLU A 61 20.30 1.36 -6.87
N TYR A 62 20.28 2.34 -5.95
CA TYR A 62 19.25 2.47 -4.92
C TYR A 62 18.29 3.60 -5.26
N THR A 63 17.01 3.35 -5.12
CA THR A 63 15.96 4.36 -5.26
C THR A 63 15.08 4.37 -4.00
N ILE A 64 14.89 5.56 -3.42
CA ILE A 64 13.97 5.77 -2.32
C ILE A 64 12.62 6.16 -2.90
N ILE A 65 11.58 5.39 -2.56
CA ILE A 65 10.19 5.67 -2.94
C ILE A 65 9.52 6.36 -1.75
N VAL A 66 8.82 7.47 -2.00
CA VAL A 66 8.18 8.29 -0.95
C VAL A 66 6.73 8.55 -1.29
N GLY A 67 5.82 8.08 -0.43
CA GLY A 67 4.42 8.50 -0.33
C GLY A 67 4.25 9.37 0.92
N PRO A 68 4.18 10.70 0.77
CA PRO A 68 4.18 11.64 1.89
C PRO A 68 2.89 11.61 2.70
N LEU A 69 1.77 11.26 2.05
CA LEU A 69 0.45 11.11 2.64
C LEU A 69 -0.37 10.10 1.82
N ASP A 70 -0.33 8.83 2.22
CA ASP A 70 -1.24 7.81 1.73
C ASP A 70 -2.61 7.98 2.43
N GLY A 71 -3.69 8.03 1.66
CA GLY A 71 -5.04 8.27 2.18
C GLY A 71 -5.43 9.74 2.25
N THR A 72 -5.05 10.57 1.28
CA THR A 72 -5.36 12.01 1.22
C THR A 72 -6.87 12.29 1.30
N ASN A 73 -7.72 11.44 0.70
CA ASN A 73 -9.18 11.55 0.82
C ASN A 73 -9.63 11.40 2.28
N ASN A 74 -9.14 10.39 2.99
CA ASN A 74 -9.43 10.20 4.41
C ASN A 74 -8.98 11.41 5.23
N PHE A 75 -7.78 11.88 4.95
CA PHE A 75 -7.18 13.02 5.64
C PHE A 75 -8.08 14.26 5.56
N VAL A 76 -8.54 14.60 4.35
CA VAL A 76 -9.42 15.76 4.10
C VAL A 76 -10.79 15.60 4.76
N MET A 77 -11.33 14.37 4.76
CA MET A 77 -12.61 14.06 5.43
C MET A 77 -12.52 13.99 6.96
N GLY A 78 -11.33 14.14 7.56
CA GLY A 78 -11.14 13.97 9.00
C GLY A 78 -11.20 12.52 9.46
N ILE A 79 -11.05 11.55 8.55
CA ILE A 79 -10.99 10.12 8.87
C ILE A 79 -9.55 9.78 9.25
N PRO A 80 -9.27 9.25 10.46
CA PRO A 80 -7.91 9.05 10.97
C PRO A 80 -7.25 7.77 10.39
N ASN A 81 -7.44 7.53 9.09
CA ASN A 81 -6.90 6.37 8.37
C ASN A 81 -6.04 6.86 7.20
N PHE A 82 -4.83 7.27 7.53
CA PHE A 82 -3.81 7.74 6.58
C PHE A 82 -2.42 7.43 7.12
N SER A 83 -1.43 7.40 6.24
CA SER A 83 -0.06 7.03 6.61
C SER A 83 1.01 7.75 5.78
N VAL A 84 2.26 7.63 6.21
CA VAL A 84 3.46 7.96 5.43
C VAL A 84 4.10 6.65 5.02
N SER A 85 4.46 6.52 3.74
CA SER A 85 5.06 5.31 3.16
C SER A 85 6.44 5.65 2.59
N ILE A 86 7.49 4.91 3.00
CA ILE A 86 8.83 5.05 2.44
C ILE A 86 9.41 3.67 2.21
N ALA A 87 10.01 3.45 1.03
CA ALA A 87 10.71 2.22 0.71
C ALA A 87 12.07 2.48 0.08
N ILE A 88 12.97 1.53 0.19
CA ILE A 88 14.24 1.51 -0.54
C ILE A 88 14.20 0.33 -1.51
N ILE A 89 14.42 0.63 -2.78
CA ILE A 89 14.54 -0.36 -3.86
C ILE A 89 16.00 -0.41 -4.29
N LYS A 90 16.52 -1.60 -4.50
CA LYS A 90 17.82 -1.86 -5.13
C LYS A 90 17.61 -2.79 -6.32
N ASN A 91 18.06 -2.39 -7.52
CA ASN A 91 17.95 -3.23 -8.73
C ASN A 91 16.52 -3.80 -8.93
N ASN A 92 15.49 -2.97 -8.84
CA ASN A 92 14.07 -3.34 -8.92
C ASN A 92 13.56 -4.27 -7.80
N GLU A 93 14.29 -4.44 -6.72
CA GLU A 93 13.87 -5.22 -5.57
C GLU A 93 13.74 -4.34 -4.32
N THR A 94 12.61 -4.42 -3.63
CA THR A 94 12.41 -3.71 -2.36
C THR A 94 13.23 -4.37 -1.26
N ILE A 95 14.14 -3.62 -0.64
CA ILE A 95 15.04 -4.12 0.40
C ILE A 95 14.69 -3.62 1.80
N ALA A 96 14.01 -2.49 1.90
CA ALA A 96 13.49 -1.98 3.17
C ALA A 96 12.20 -1.20 2.94
N GLY A 97 11.30 -1.21 3.92
CA GLY A 97 10.05 -0.47 3.88
C GLY A 97 9.61 -0.05 5.27
N VAL A 98 9.08 1.16 5.37
CA VAL A 98 8.46 1.69 6.58
C VAL A 98 7.15 2.37 6.24
N ILE A 99 6.12 2.10 7.05
CA ILE A 99 4.84 2.80 7.02
C ILE A 99 4.58 3.33 8.43
N TYR A 100 4.30 4.62 8.53
CA TYR A 100 3.97 5.26 9.78
C TYR A 100 2.55 5.82 9.75
N GLN A 101 1.71 5.32 10.66
CA GLN A 101 0.36 5.80 10.90
C GLN A 101 0.39 6.78 12.10
N PRO A 102 0.28 8.10 11.85
CA PRO A 102 0.60 9.09 12.88
C PRO A 102 -0.45 9.20 14.00
N ILE A 103 -1.72 8.96 13.71
CA ILE A 103 -2.79 9.08 14.72
C ILE A 103 -2.70 7.97 15.76
N LEU A 104 -2.37 6.75 15.34
CA LEU A 104 -2.21 5.60 16.23
C LEU A 104 -0.78 5.47 16.77
N ASN A 105 0.15 6.32 16.31
CA ASN A 105 1.57 6.24 16.61
C ASN A 105 2.14 4.83 16.34
N GLN A 106 1.81 4.28 15.16
CA GLN A 106 2.21 2.95 14.73
C GLN A 106 3.25 3.04 13.62
N THR A 107 4.42 2.45 13.86
CA THR A 107 5.49 2.30 12.86
C THR A 107 5.61 0.84 12.48
N TYR A 108 5.25 0.54 11.23
CA TYR A 108 5.47 -0.76 10.61
C TYR A 108 6.77 -0.72 9.83
N PHE A 109 7.64 -1.68 10.02
CA PHE A 109 8.93 -1.74 9.37
C PHE A 109 9.28 -3.16 8.97
N ALA A 110 9.91 -3.30 7.81
CA ALA A 110 10.54 -4.53 7.37
C ALA A 110 11.85 -4.24 6.63
N GLU A 111 12.78 -5.15 6.78
CA GLU A 111 13.96 -5.29 5.94
C GLU A 111 13.94 -6.69 5.35
N LYS A 112 14.30 -6.81 4.08
CA LYS A 112 14.28 -8.08 3.34
C LYS A 112 15.00 -9.18 4.12
N GLU A 113 14.34 -10.33 4.29
CA GLU A 113 14.81 -11.53 4.99
C GLU A 113 15.01 -11.34 6.51
N LYS A 114 14.52 -10.23 7.10
CA LYS A 114 14.64 -9.99 8.54
C LYS A 114 13.31 -10.01 9.29
N GLY A 115 12.21 -10.17 8.55
CA GLY A 115 10.86 -10.15 9.09
C GLY A 115 10.30 -8.73 9.26
N ALA A 116 9.03 -8.67 9.69
CA ALA A 116 8.31 -7.42 9.89
C ALA A 116 8.06 -7.11 11.36
N THR A 117 8.00 -5.82 11.70
CA THR A 117 7.73 -5.33 13.04
C THR A 117 6.68 -4.22 13.08
N LEU A 118 5.96 -4.13 14.18
CA LEU A 118 5.12 -2.99 14.58
C LEU A 118 5.71 -2.42 15.88
N ASN A 119 6.14 -1.17 15.84
CA ASN A 119 6.79 -0.49 16.97
C ASN A 119 7.93 -1.36 17.58
N GLY A 120 8.76 -1.98 16.71
CA GLY A 120 9.87 -2.84 17.08
C GLY A 120 9.49 -4.27 17.54
N LYS A 121 8.20 -4.59 17.68
CA LYS A 121 7.75 -5.95 18.02
C LYS A 121 7.42 -6.74 16.76
N LYS A 122 7.92 -7.98 16.66
CA LYS A 122 7.65 -8.86 15.51
C LYS A 122 6.16 -9.07 15.31
N ILE A 123 5.72 -8.98 14.06
CA ILE A 123 4.35 -9.24 13.61
C ILE A 123 4.33 -10.37 12.57
N LYS A 124 3.17 -10.99 12.40
CA LYS A 124 2.93 -12.00 11.37
C LYS A 124 1.47 -11.99 10.92
N VAL A 125 1.25 -12.43 9.70
CA VAL A 125 -0.10 -12.70 9.18
C VAL A 125 -0.81 -13.77 10.03
N ASN A 126 -2.14 -13.80 10.00
CA ASN A 126 -2.91 -14.84 10.66
C ASN A 126 -2.98 -16.14 9.80
N ASN A 127 -3.61 -17.20 10.34
CA ASN A 127 -3.75 -18.49 9.68
C ASN A 127 -5.20 -18.79 9.27
N ILE A 128 -6.08 -17.78 9.15
CA ILE A 128 -7.49 -17.96 8.79
C ILE A 128 -7.57 -18.33 7.31
N VAL A 129 -8.18 -19.50 7.02
CA VAL A 129 -8.39 -20.02 5.67
C VAL A 129 -9.85 -20.41 5.39
N ASP A 130 -10.73 -20.28 6.39
CA ASP A 130 -12.17 -20.42 6.22
C ASP A 130 -12.70 -19.22 5.43
N ARG A 131 -13.28 -19.50 4.26
CA ARG A 131 -13.79 -18.47 3.33
C ARG A 131 -14.75 -17.50 4.00
N ASN A 132 -15.61 -18.00 4.89
CA ASN A 132 -16.60 -17.18 5.61
C ASN A 132 -15.98 -16.22 6.63
N GLN A 133 -14.71 -16.37 6.94
CA GLN A 133 -13.97 -15.52 7.88
C GLN A 133 -12.97 -14.58 7.20
N ILE A 134 -12.77 -14.73 5.88
CA ILE A 134 -11.80 -13.90 5.11
C ILE A 134 -12.35 -12.49 4.93
N THR A 135 -11.57 -11.51 5.31
CA THR A 135 -11.74 -10.10 4.98
C THR A 135 -10.77 -9.73 3.86
N ILE A 136 -11.28 -9.10 2.81
CA ILE A 136 -10.54 -8.75 1.59
C ILE A 136 -10.49 -7.24 1.48
N ALA A 137 -9.30 -6.65 1.36
CA ALA A 137 -9.13 -5.27 0.91
C ALA A 137 -9.01 -5.24 -0.61
N TYR A 138 -9.68 -4.28 -1.25
CA TYR A 138 -9.57 -4.05 -2.69
C TYR A 138 -9.07 -2.63 -2.94
N ASN A 139 -7.86 -2.53 -3.50
CA ASN A 139 -7.18 -1.29 -3.82
C ASN A 139 -7.19 -1.09 -5.34
N ALA A 140 -8.14 -0.28 -5.83
CA ALA A 140 -8.20 0.14 -7.22
C ALA A 140 -7.46 1.47 -7.39
N GLY A 141 -6.59 1.55 -8.39
CA GLY A 141 -5.93 2.80 -8.76
C GLY A 141 -6.88 3.75 -9.48
N TYR A 142 -6.57 5.04 -9.49
CA TYR A 142 -7.37 6.07 -10.16
C TYR A 142 -7.49 5.87 -11.68
N LYS A 143 -6.54 5.15 -12.28
CA LYS A 143 -6.50 4.84 -13.72
C LYS A 143 -7.20 3.52 -14.08
N THR A 144 -7.70 2.76 -13.09
CA THR A 144 -8.40 1.50 -13.35
C THR A 144 -9.74 1.79 -14.04
N ALA A 145 -10.02 1.06 -15.12
CA ALA A 145 -11.29 1.19 -15.83
C ALA A 145 -12.47 0.85 -14.91
N ARG A 146 -13.50 1.69 -14.88
CA ARG A 146 -14.67 1.55 -13.99
C ARG A 146 -15.38 0.21 -14.16
N ASP A 147 -15.49 -0.31 -15.39
CA ASP A 147 -16.10 -1.60 -15.67
C ASP A 147 -15.30 -2.76 -15.05
N CYS A 148 -13.96 -2.65 -15.03
CA CYS A 148 -13.10 -3.62 -14.37
C CYS A 148 -13.32 -3.60 -12.85
N VAL A 149 -13.35 -2.42 -12.24
CA VAL A 149 -13.65 -2.23 -10.82
C VAL A 149 -15.03 -2.81 -10.48
N ALA A 150 -16.07 -2.45 -11.28
CA ALA A 150 -17.43 -2.92 -11.07
C ALA A 150 -17.53 -4.45 -11.16
N ARG A 151 -16.85 -5.07 -12.14
CA ARG A 151 -16.78 -6.52 -12.30
C ARG A 151 -16.15 -7.19 -11.07
N ILE A 152 -14.97 -6.75 -10.67
CA ILE A 152 -14.26 -7.33 -9.51
C ILE A 152 -15.11 -7.22 -8.23
N ILE A 153 -15.69 -6.05 -7.96
CA ILE A 153 -16.55 -5.83 -6.79
C ILE A 153 -17.77 -6.75 -6.85
N ASN A 154 -18.44 -6.86 -8.01
CA ASN A 154 -19.59 -7.72 -8.19
C ASN A 154 -19.24 -9.21 -7.95
N ASP A 155 -18.10 -9.67 -8.48
CA ASP A 155 -17.64 -11.05 -8.31
C ASP A 155 -17.28 -11.33 -6.84
N LEU A 156 -16.65 -10.38 -6.18
CA LEU A 156 -16.40 -10.45 -4.75
C LEU A 156 -17.71 -10.51 -3.94
N ILE A 157 -18.69 -9.63 -4.20
CA ILE A 157 -19.99 -9.62 -3.47
C ILE A 157 -20.73 -10.94 -3.65
N LYS A 158 -20.67 -11.58 -4.82
CA LYS A 158 -21.31 -12.87 -5.08
C LYS A 158 -20.58 -14.05 -4.44
N SER A 159 -19.34 -13.88 -4.02
CA SER A 159 -18.53 -14.94 -3.42
C SER A 159 -18.77 -15.07 -1.91
N LYS A 160 -18.30 -16.20 -1.33
CA LYS A 160 -18.37 -16.42 0.11
C LYS A 160 -17.12 -15.85 0.79
N HIS A 161 -17.29 -14.76 1.54
CA HIS A 161 -16.26 -14.16 2.39
C HIS A 161 -16.92 -13.35 3.49
N LYS A 162 -16.16 -12.92 4.49
CA LYS A 162 -16.68 -12.16 5.62
C LYS A 162 -17.02 -10.73 5.25
N ARG A 163 -16.05 -10.01 4.65
CA ARG A 163 -16.18 -8.59 4.31
C ARG A 163 -15.25 -8.22 3.17
N ILE A 164 -15.67 -7.22 2.40
CA ILE A 164 -14.81 -6.41 1.54
C ILE A 164 -14.59 -5.08 2.26
N ILE A 165 -13.36 -4.60 2.24
CA ILE A 165 -13.02 -3.26 2.72
C ILE A 165 -12.36 -2.48 1.59
N ASN A 166 -12.64 -1.18 1.56
CA ASN A 166 -11.94 -0.19 0.74
C ASN A 166 -11.68 1.00 1.65
N ASN A 167 -10.48 1.07 2.18
CA ASN A 167 -10.10 2.02 3.22
C ASN A 167 -9.51 3.32 2.65
N TRP A 168 -9.32 3.44 1.34
CA TRP A 168 -8.70 4.59 0.66
C TRP A 168 -7.31 4.96 1.22
N SER A 169 -6.61 3.99 1.78
CA SER A 169 -5.23 4.09 2.28
C SER A 169 -4.53 2.75 2.03
N PRO A 170 -4.12 2.51 0.77
CA PRO A 170 -3.53 1.23 0.34
C PRO A 170 -2.35 0.80 1.21
N SER A 171 -1.42 1.71 1.50
CA SER A 171 -0.25 1.40 2.33
C SER A 171 -0.63 0.86 3.70
N TYR A 172 -1.67 1.43 4.33
CA TYR A 172 -2.11 0.97 5.64
C TYR A 172 -2.85 -0.37 5.58
N ASP A 173 -3.53 -0.70 4.48
CA ASP A 173 -4.14 -2.02 4.31
C ASP A 173 -3.12 -3.16 4.37
N TYR A 174 -1.91 -2.95 3.80
CA TYR A 174 -0.81 -3.91 3.95
C TYR A 174 -0.37 -4.09 5.40
N CYS A 175 -0.41 -3.02 6.21
CA CYS A 175 -0.12 -3.09 7.63
C CYS A 175 -1.16 -3.94 8.39
N LEU A 176 -2.43 -3.83 8.00
CA LEU A 176 -3.51 -4.66 8.54
C LEU A 176 -3.30 -6.14 8.19
N LEU A 177 -2.92 -6.46 6.95
CA LEU A 177 -2.58 -7.82 6.54
C LEU A 177 -1.36 -8.34 7.32
N ALA A 178 -0.28 -7.57 7.36
CA ALA A 178 0.97 -7.95 8.04
C ALA A 178 0.77 -8.23 9.54
N SER A 179 -0.17 -7.53 10.17
CA SER A 179 -0.51 -7.72 11.59
C SER A 179 -1.66 -8.71 11.83
N GLY A 180 -2.09 -9.43 10.78
CA GLY A 180 -3.10 -10.49 10.88
C GLY A 180 -4.52 -10.00 11.15
N LYS A 181 -4.87 -8.77 10.76
CA LYS A 181 -6.20 -8.18 10.95
C LYS A 181 -7.13 -8.44 9.77
N ILE A 182 -6.58 -8.62 8.59
CA ILE A 182 -7.27 -9.03 7.36
C ILE A 182 -6.50 -10.16 6.69
N GLU A 183 -7.10 -10.85 5.73
CA GLU A 183 -6.55 -12.08 5.15
C GLU A 183 -6.05 -11.88 3.72
N SER A 184 -6.52 -10.87 3.00
CA SER A 184 -6.12 -10.67 1.60
C SER A 184 -6.22 -9.22 1.17
N ILE A 185 -5.38 -8.86 0.21
CA ILE A 185 -5.43 -7.59 -0.52
C ILE A 185 -5.36 -7.91 -2.00
N ILE A 186 -6.24 -7.28 -2.78
CA ILE A 186 -6.17 -7.22 -4.23
C ILE A 186 -5.68 -5.82 -4.57
N THR A 187 -4.55 -5.71 -5.26
CA THR A 187 -4.02 -4.46 -5.80
C THR A 187 -4.20 -4.49 -7.31
N ASP A 188 -4.92 -3.52 -7.85
CA ASP A 188 -5.29 -3.46 -9.25
C ASP A 188 -4.40 -2.49 -10.03
N LEU A 189 -4.46 -2.57 -11.36
CA LEU A 189 -3.77 -1.68 -12.29
C LEU A 189 -4.02 -0.21 -11.96
N GLY A 190 -2.99 0.61 -12.11
CA GLY A 190 -3.09 2.04 -11.88
C GLY A 190 -2.91 2.49 -10.43
N THR A 191 -2.63 1.55 -9.50
CA THR A 191 -2.12 1.87 -8.18
C THR A 191 -0.66 2.31 -8.32
N GLU A 192 -0.31 3.45 -7.76
CA GLU A 192 1.04 4.01 -7.90
C GLU A 192 2.04 3.29 -6.97
N ILE A 193 3.33 3.31 -7.34
CA ILE A 193 4.37 2.52 -6.65
C ILE A 193 4.51 2.87 -5.16
N TYR A 194 4.33 4.12 -4.78
CA TYR A 194 4.43 4.59 -3.39
C TYR A 194 3.27 4.11 -2.52
N ASP A 195 2.15 3.66 -3.12
CA ASP A 195 0.98 3.15 -2.40
C ASP A 195 1.18 1.72 -1.90
N TYR A 196 2.04 0.92 -2.55
CA TYR A 196 2.13 -0.51 -2.25
C TYR A 196 3.52 -1.03 -1.93
N VAL A 197 4.59 -0.41 -2.43
CA VAL A 197 5.91 -1.05 -2.43
C VAL A 197 6.46 -1.33 -1.01
N ALA A 198 6.32 -0.37 -0.08
CA ALA A 198 6.71 -0.56 1.31
C ALA A 198 5.82 -1.58 2.01
N GLY A 199 4.49 -1.42 1.86
CA GLY A 199 3.50 -2.28 2.48
C GLY A 199 3.59 -3.73 2.00
N LYS A 200 3.82 -3.92 0.70
CA LYS A 200 4.03 -5.25 0.10
C LYS A 200 5.21 -5.98 0.76
N LEU A 201 6.36 -5.32 0.91
CA LEU A 201 7.50 -5.91 1.60
C LEU A 201 7.14 -6.26 3.05
N ILE A 202 6.51 -5.33 3.79
CA ILE A 202 6.12 -5.55 5.20
C ILE A 202 5.19 -6.77 5.30
N ALA A 203 4.21 -6.92 4.41
CA ALA A 203 3.33 -8.07 4.39
C ALA A 203 4.06 -9.37 4.06
N LEU A 204 4.96 -9.38 3.07
CA LEU A 204 5.74 -10.56 2.69
C LEU A 204 6.67 -10.99 3.83
N GLU A 205 7.35 -10.06 4.47
CA GLU A 205 8.22 -10.31 5.63
C GLU A 205 7.43 -10.76 6.88
N ALA A 206 6.14 -10.41 6.97
CA ALA A 206 5.22 -10.95 7.98
C ALA A 206 4.69 -12.36 7.63
N GLY A 207 5.09 -12.94 6.49
CA GLY A 207 4.76 -14.29 6.05
C GLY A 207 3.64 -14.37 5.00
N ALA A 208 3.12 -13.25 4.50
CA ALA A 208 2.15 -13.24 3.41
C ALA A 208 2.70 -13.90 2.13
N LYS A 209 1.80 -14.31 1.24
CA LYS A 209 2.09 -14.90 -0.06
C LYS A 209 1.56 -14.01 -1.16
N ILE A 210 2.30 -13.90 -2.26
CA ILE A 210 1.94 -13.10 -3.42
C ILE A 210 1.62 -13.98 -4.63
N MET A 211 0.68 -13.52 -5.44
CA MET A 211 0.30 -14.13 -6.72
C MET A 211 -0.04 -13.00 -7.70
N ASP A 212 0.45 -13.07 -8.95
CA ASP A 212 -0.01 -12.14 -9.97
C ASP A 212 -1.44 -12.50 -10.44
N ILE A 213 -2.08 -11.60 -11.17
CA ILE A 213 -3.44 -11.82 -11.67
C ILE A 213 -3.55 -12.92 -12.74
N ASN A 214 -2.42 -13.47 -13.22
CA ASN A 214 -2.39 -14.62 -14.12
C ASN A 214 -2.17 -15.95 -13.37
N GLY A 215 -2.21 -15.92 -12.05
CA GLY A 215 -2.02 -17.09 -11.18
C GLY A 215 -0.56 -17.50 -10.99
N LYS A 216 0.40 -16.72 -11.47
CA LYS A 216 1.84 -17.04 -11.34
C LYS A 216 2.38 -16.43 -10.05
N ARG A 217 3.24 -17.17 -9.36
CA ARG A 217 4.06 -16.65 -8.29
C ARG A 217 5.18 -15.82 -8.91
N LYS A 218 4.98 -14.52 -9.09
CA LYS A 218 6.06 -13.61 -9.45
C LYS A 218 6.40 -12.73 -8.26
N ILE A 219 7.64 -12.84 -7.82
CA ILE A 219 8.24 -11.97 -6.80
C ILE A 219 8.85 -10.71 -7.46
N ASN A 220 8.37 -10.30 -8.63
CA ASN A 220 8.85 -9.05 -9.20
C ASN A 220 8.26 -7.89 -8.37
N ASN A 221 9.12 -7.12 -7.74
CA ASN A 221 8.76 -6.14 -6.71
C ASN A 221 8.04 -4.88 -7.24
N ILE A 222 7.95 -4.70 -8.55
CA ILE A 222 7.35 -3.52 -9.19
C ILE A 222 6.06 -3.90 -9.97
N LEU A 223 5.38 -4.98 -9.59
CA LEU A 223 4.06 -5.31 -10.15
C LEU A 223 2.99 -4.48 -9.44
N ASP A 224 2.14 -3.85 -10.22
CA ASP A 224 0.99 -3.05 -9.81
C ASP A 224 -0.35 -3.78 -9.89
N ASN A 225 -0.33 -5.10 -10.18
CA ASN A 225 -1.52 -5.92 -10.33
C ASN A 225 -1.27 -7.32 -9.76
N PHE A 226 -1.70 -7.53 -8.52
CA PHE A 226 -1.40 -8.75 -7.79
C PHE A 226 -2.34 -8.95 -6.59
N ILE A 227 -2.34 -10.16 -6.05
CA ILE A 227 -3.00 -10.55 -4.82
C ILE A 227 -1.93 -10.85 -3.78
N VAL A 228 -2.06 -10.29 -2.58
CA VAL A 228 -1.26 -10.66 -1.41
C VAL A 228 -2.18 -11.17 -0.32
N SER A 229 -1.92 -12.38 0.19
CA SER A 229 -2.78 -12.99 1.22
C SER A 229 -1.95 -13.66 2.31
N ASN A 230 -2.60 -13.94 3.42
CA ASN A 230 -2.02 -14.69 4.56
C ASN A 230 -1.52 -16.10 4.17
N SER A 231 -2.03 -16.68 3.07
CA SER A 231 -1.66 -18.03 2.63
C SER A 231 -1.85 -18.20 1.12
N GLU A 232 -1.16 -19.21 0.55
CA GLU A 232 -1.37 -19.60 -0.85
C GLU A 232 -2.79 -20.12 -1.13
N ARG A 233 -3.41 -20.76 -0.12
CA ARG A 233 -4.80 -21.23 -0.23
C ARG A 233 -5.74 -20.06 -0.38
N THR A 234 -5.54 -18.97 0.37
CA THR A 234 -6.31 -17.74 0.25
C THR A 234 -6.06 -17.08 -1.11
N ASN A 235 -4.81 -16.98 -1.58
CA ASN A 235 -4.50 -16.46 -2.91
C ASN A 235 -5.26 -17.20 -4.02
N LYS A 236 -5.22 -18.54 -4.02
CA LYS A 236 -5.93 -19.36 -5.01
C LYS A 236 -7.44 -19.15 -4.95
N TYR A 237 -7.99 -19.00 -3.75
CA TYR A 237 -9.41 -18.71 -3.58
C TYR A 237 -9.77 -17.34 -4.17
N ILE A 238 -9.05 -16.29 -3.83
CA ILE A 238 -9.28 -14.94 -4.36
C ILE A 238 -9.10 -14.92 -5.89
N PHE A 239 -8.03 -15.55 -6.38
CA PHE A 239 -7.79 -15.68 -7.82
C PHE A 239 -8.97 -16.30 -8.56
N SER A 240 -9.59 -17.37 -8.02
CA SER A 240 -10.75 -18.03 -8.63
C SER A 240 -12.01 -17.16 -8.65
N ILE A 241 -12.09 -16.14 -7.79
CA ILE A 241 -13.21 -15.18 -7.79
C ILE A 241 -13.04 -14.15 -8.89
N ILE A 242 -11.84 -13.53 -8.98
CA ILE A 242 -11.60 -12.42 -9.92
C ILE A 242 -11.30 -12.88 -11.35
N ASN A 243 -10.98 -14.15 -11.54
CA ASN A 243 -10.81 -14.83 -12.83
C ASN A 243 -11.72 -16.07 -12.91
N PRO A 244 -13.03 -15.89 -12.92
CA PRO A 244 -13.92 -17.04 -13.10
C PRO A 244 -13.63 -17.67 -14.45
N THR A 245 -13.22 -18.93 -14.46
CA THR A 245 -13.23 -19.74 -15.71
C THR A 245 -14.65 -19.72 -16.22
N GLU A 246 -14.82 -19.28 -17.47
CA GLU A 246 -16.12 -19.42 -18.15
C GLU A 246 -16.60 -20.86 -17.98
N LYS A 247 -17.75 -21.02 -17.34
CA LYS A 247 -18.42 -22.31 -17.21
C LYS A 247 -19.29 -22.56 -18.40
#